data_154f5cb5a9c967ba5df25e5d16f8e643
#
_entry.id   154f5cb5a9c967ba5df25e5d16f8e643
#
_cell.length_a   1.000
_cell.length_b   1.000
_cell.length_c   1.000
_cell.angle_alpha   90.00
_cell.angle_beta   90.00
_cell.angle_gamma   90.00
#
_symmetry.space_group_name_H-M   'P 1'
#
loop_
_entity.id
_entity.type
_entity.pdbx_description
1 polymer ?
#
loop_
_entity_poly.entity_id
_entity_poly.type
_entity_poly.pdbx_seq_one_letter_code
_entity_poly.pdbx_strand_id
1 'polypeptide(L)'
;MGTVYFTRAVLPEMIKNHYGKIINVASVAGVYGNANMVHYSATKGAVISMTKALAKEVSAQGICVNSVSPGSVSPAENRDMDYFEDSQLSFMGRTGTANENANLICFLASEEANYISGQNIQIDGCRKKQ
;
A
#
# COMPACT_ATOMS: atom_id res chain seq x y z
N MET A 1 7.79 -5.70 11.73
CA MET A 1 7.64 -4.98 13.02
C MET A 1 7.78 -3.45 12.89
N GLY A 2 8.56 -2.90 11.95
CA GLY A 2 8.75 -1.45 11.78
C GLY A 2 7.43 -0.67 11.65
N THR A 3 6.53 -1.09 10.76
CA THR A 3 5.21 -0.45 10.57
C THR A 3 4.44 -0.31 11.88
N VAL A 4 4.43 -1.36 12.72
CA VAL A 4 3.74 -1.35 14.03
C VAL A 4 4.37 -0.32 14.96
N TYR A 5 5.70 -0.28 15.04
CA TYR A 5 6.40 0.64 15.95
C TYR A 5 6.21 2.10 15.54
N PHE A 6 6.35 2.41 14.26
CA PHE A 6 6.13 3.79 13.77
C PHE A 6 4.68 4.22 13.98
N THR A 7 3.72 3.36 13.64
CA THR A 7 2.29 3.66 13.87
C THR A 7 2.03 3.96 15.35
N ARG A 8 2.53 3.09 16.25
CA ARG A 8 2.36 3.28 17.68
C ARG A 8 3.00 4.58 18.20
N ALA A 9 4.12 4.98 17.63
CA ALA A 9 4.82 6.20 18.03
C ALA A 9 4.09 7.49 17.62
N VAL A 10 3.47 7.53 16.42
CA VAL A 10 2.81 8.74 15.90
C VAL A 10 1.35 8.86 16.33
N LEU A 11 0.68 7.76 16.61
CA LEU A 11 -0.75 7.70 16.87
C LEU A 11 -1.22 8.59 18.04
N PRO A 12 -0.54 8.65 19.20
CA PRO A 12 -0.97 9.51 20.31
C PRO A 12 -1.08 10.98 19.92
N GLU A 13 -0.14 11.52 19.14
CA GLU A 13 -0.17 12.90 18.70
C GLU A 13 -1.26 13.17 17.66
N MET A 14 -1.49 12.20 16.75
CA MET A 14 -2.60 12.28 15.79
C MET A 14 -3.96 12.27 16.50
N ILE A 15 -4.14 11.44 17.51
CA ILE A 15 -5.37 11.37 18.32
C ILE A 15 -5.60 12.71 19.04
N LYS A 16 -4.58 13.24 19.67
CA LYS A 16 -4.65 14.54 20.37
C LYS A 16 -5.07 15.68 19.45
N ASN A 17 -4.59 15.66 18.21
CA ASN A 17 -4.89 16.72 17.23
C ASN A 17 -6.18 16.43 16.43
N HIS A 18 -6.85 15.30 16.65
CA HIS A 18 -8.01 14.83 15.87
C HIS A 18 -7.76 14.85 14.35
N TYR A 19 -6.54 14.59 13.95
CA TYR A 19 -6.11 14.59 12.56
C TYR A 19 -4.92 13.66 12.34
N GLY A 20 -5.00 12.84 11.29
CA GLY A 20 -3.88 12.02 10.86
C GLY A 20 -4.15 11.23 9.60
N LYS A 21 -3.09 11.00 8.83
CA LYS A 21 -3.10 10.14 7.64
C LYS A 21 -1.98 9.12 7.77
N ILE A 22 -2.36 7.85 7.84
CA ILE A 22 -1.42 6.72 7.87
C ILE A 22 -1.58 5.93 6.59
N ILE A 23 -0.54 5.89 5.77
CA ILE A 23 -0.52 5.11 4.54
C ILE A 23 0.56 4.03 4.64
N ASN A 24 0.14 2.79 4.78
CA ASN A 24 1.02 1.64 4.88
C ASN A 24 1.32 1.06 3.50
N VAL A 25 2.58 0.75 3.23
CA VAL A 25 2.97 0.12 1.96
C VAL A 25 3.00 -1.40 2.13
N ALA A 26 1.96 -2.04 1.60
CA ALA A 26 1.82 -3.49 1.54
C ALA A 26 2.42 -4.04 0.22
N SER A 27 1.76 -4.97 -0.42
CA SER A 27 2.12 -5.54 -1.72
C SER A 27 0.96 -6.40 -2.24
N VAL A 28 0.85 -6.57 -3.56
CA VAL A 28 -0.04 -7.57 -4.15
C VAL A 28 0.28 -8.99 -3.68
N ALA A 29 1.53 -9.27 -3.29
CA ALA A 29 1.90 -10.54 -2.67
C ALA A 29 1.17 -10.78 -1.33
N GLY A 30 0.84 -9.71 -0.59
CA GLY A 30 0.03 -9.81 0.62
C GLY A 30 -1.46 -10.01 0.34
N VAL A 31 -1.92 -9.69 -0.88
CA VAL A 31 -3.32 -9.87 -1.31
C VAL A 31 -3.56 -11.28 -1.84
N TYR A 32 -2.68 -11.73 -2.75
CA TYR A 32 -2.88 -12.99 -3.50
C TYR A 32 -1.99 -14.13 -3.01
N GLY A 33 -0.92 -13.83 -2.29
CA GLY A 33 0.20 -14.75 -2.10
C GLY A 33 1.07 -14.88 -3.35
N ASN A 34 2.36 -15.12 -3.19
CA ASN A 34 3.25 -15.46 -4.29
C ASN A 34 4.00 -16.75 -3.94
N ALA A 35 4.04 -17.68 -4.87
CA ALA A 35 4.88 -18.88 -4.75
C ALA A 35 6.35 -18.46 -4.48
N ASN A 36 7.05 -19.23 -3.67
CA ASN A 36 8.43 -18.98 -3.24
C ASN A 36 8.65 -17.69 -2.41
N MET A 37 7.56 -16.97 -2.03
CA MET A 37 7.61 -15.75 -1.24
C MET A 37 6.72 -15.83 0.02
N VAL A 38 6.64 -16.97 0.69
CA VAL A 38 5.72 -17.23 1.80
C VAL A 38 5.87 -16.21 2.93
N HIS A 39 7.11 -15.98 3.39
CA HIS A 39 7.38 -15.03 4.48
C HIS A 39 7.02 -13.59 4.09
N TYR A 40 7.36 -13.18 2.88
CA TYR A 40 7.03 -11.86 2.37
C TYR A 40 5.53 -11.66 2.25
N SER A 41 4.83 -12.63 1.66
CA SER A 41 3.37 -12.62 1.52
C SER A 41 2.67 -12.53 2.87
N ALA A 42 3.10 -13.34 3.84
CA ALA A 42 2.57 -13.29 5.21
C ALA A 42 2.79 -11.92 5.86
N THR A 43 3.99 -11.35 5.74
CA THR A 43 4.32 -10.03 6.29
C THR A 43 3.45 -8.93 5.67
N LYS A 44 3.29 -8.94 4.35
CA LYS A 44 2.51 -7.93 3.64
C LYS A 44 1.00 -8.11 3.83
N GLY A 45 0.53 -9.34 3.98
CA GLY A 45 -0.85 -9.64 4.40
C GLY A 45 -1.16 -9.12 5.80
N ALA A 46 -0.21 -9.27 6.74
CA ALA A 46 -0.34 -8.71 8.07
C ALA A 46 -0.48 -7.17 8.06
N VAL A 47 0.27 -6.47 7.20
CA VAL A 47 0.15 -5.01 7.04
C VAL A 47 -1.25 -4.61 6.56
N ILE A 48 -1.82 -5.34 5.60
CA ILE A 48 -3.17 -5.08 5.09
C ILE A 48 -4.21 -5.27 6.20
N SER A 49 -4.14 -6.38 6.94
CA SER A 49 -5.07 -6.68 8.01
C SER A 49 -4.96 -5.68 9.17
N MET A 50 -3.72 -5.33 9.57
CA MET A 50 -3.47 -4.31 10.60
C MET A 50 -4.06 -2.95 10.21
N THR A 51 -3.89 -2.53 8.95
CA THR A 51 -4.45 -1.28 8.43
C THR A 51 -5.98 -1.22 8.60
N LYS A 52 -6.66 -2.29 8.22
CA LYS A 52 -8.13 -2.39 8.34
C LYS A 52 -8.60 -2.38 9.80
N ALA A 53 -7.91 -3.08 10.68
CA ALA A 53 -8.23 -3.12 12.10
C ALA A 53 -8.03 -1.75 12.75
N LEU A 54 -6.85 -1.14 12.54
CA LEU A 54 -6.54 0.17 13.10
C LEU A 54 -7.48 1.27 12.61
N ALA A 55 -7.86 1.26 11.32
CA ALA A 55 -8.82 2.21 10.79
C ALA A 55 -10.14 2.19 11.57
N LYS A 56 -10.65 1.01 11.92
CA LYS A 56 -11.87 0.87 12.70
C LYS A 56 -11.75 1.44 14.12
N GLU A 57 -10.55 1.38 14.69
CA GLU A 57 -10.30 1.88 16.04
C GLU A 57 -10.20 3.40 16.10
N VAL A 58 -9.63 4.04 15.05
CA VAL A 58 -9.20 5.44 15.13
C VAL A 58 -9.92 6.41 14.18
N SER A 59 -10.72 5.92 13.22
CA SER A 59 -11.38 6.80 12.25
C SER A 59 -12.34 7.81 12.90
N ALA A 60 -13.03 7.43 13.99
CA ALA A 60 -13.89 8.35 14.74
C ALA A 60 -13.10 9.50 15.41
N GLN A 61 -11.79 9.39 15.48
CA GLN A 61 -10.88 10.39 16.05
C GLN A 61 -10.23 11.27 14.97
N GLY A 62 -10.75 11.25 13.74
CA GLY A 62 -10.24 12.05 12.62
C GLY A 62 -9.00 11.50 11.94
N ILE A 63 -8.67 10.21 12.13
CA ILE A 63 -7.48 9.59 11.57
C ILE A 63 -7.87 8.60 10.46
N CYS A 64 -7.38 8.82 9.24
CA CYS A 64 -7.54 7.89 8.13
C CYS A 64 -6.34 6.94 8.05
N VAL A 65 -6.62 5.64 7.96
CA VAL A 65 -5.57 4.61 7.86
C VAL A 65 -5.85 3.76 6.63
N ASN A 66 -4.94 3.81 5.66
CA ASN A 66 -5.06 3.06 4.41
C ASN A 66 -3.77 2.31 4.09
N SER A 67 -3.85 1.34 3.20
CA SER A 67 -2.68 0.69 2.63
C SER A 67 -2.71 0.74 1.10
N VAL A 68 -1.53 0.77 0.52
CA VAL A 68 -1.33 0.61 -0.91
C VAL A 68 -0.61 -0.71 -1.16
N SER A 69 -1.01 -1.42 -2.21
CA SER A 69 -0.42 -2.71 -2.60
C SER A 69 0.12 -2.61 -4.02
N PRO A 70 1.40 -2.19 -4.16
CA PRO A 70 2.05 -2.18 -5.45
C PRO A 70 2.18 -3.58 -6.05
N GLY A 71 2.05 -3.66 -7.38
CA GLY A 71 2.49 -4.79 -8.19
C GLY A 71 3.99 -4.71 -8.47
N SER A 72 4.39 -5.10 -9.67
CA SER A 72 5.76 -4.94 -10.13
C SER A 72 6.04 -3.48 -10.46
N VAL A 73 7.07 -2.91 -9.86
CA VAL A 73 7.49 -1.52 -10.05
C VAL A 73 8.91 -1.51 -10.56
N SER A 74 9.18 -0.79 -11.65
CA SER A 74 10.54 -0.61 -12.16
C SER A 74 11.35 0.26 -11.20
N PRO A 75 12.57 -0.14 -10.84
CA PRO A 75 13.43 0.65 -9.97
C PRO A 75 14.06 1.87 -10.68
N ALA A 76 13.98 1.94 -12.01
CA ALA A 76 14.54 3.01 -12.81
C ALA A 76 13.43 3.83 -13.48
N GLU A 77 13.68 5.15 -13.66
CA GLU A 77 12.83 6.01 -14.49
C GLU A 77 12.88 5.61 -15.97
N ASN A 78 13.99 5.00 -16.41
CA ASN A 78 14.16 4.44 -17.73
C ASN A 78 13.65 2.99 -17.76
N ARG A 79 12.63 2.76 -18.58
CA ARG A 79 11.98 1.46 -18.81
C ARG A 79 12.84 0.45 -19.57
N ASP A 80 14.08 0.78 -19.89
CA ASP A 80 14.99 -0.05 -20.71
C ASP A 80 15.61 -1.24 -19.96
N MET A 81 15.25 -1.43 -18.69
CA MET A 81 15.63 -2.63 -17.96
C MET A 81 14.40 -3.54 -17.86
N ASP A 82 14.28 -4.47 -18.77
CA ASP A 82 13.37 -5.62 -18.73
C ASP A 82 13.66 -6.50 -17.50
N TYR A 83 13.18 -6.07 -16.35
CA TYR A 83 13.34 -6.87 -15.14
C TYR A 83 12.42 -8.10 -15.14
N PHE A 84 11.36 -8.07 -15.94
CA PHE A 84 10.45 -9.16 -16.23
C PHE A 84 9.81 -8.91 -17.60
N GLU A 85 9.43 -9.94 -18.32
CA GLU A 85 8.54 -9.78 -19.47
C GLU A 85 7.24 -9.13 -18.96
N ASP A 86 7.13 -7.83 -19.06
CA ASP A 86 6.06 -7.01 -18.51
C ASP A 86 4.67 -7.47 -18.90
N SER A 87 4.55 -8.00 -20.13
CA SER A 87 3.32 -8.57 -20.68
C SER A 87 2.80 -9.77 -19.90
N GLN A 88 3.65 -10.45 -19.12
CA GLN A 88 3.27 -11.61 -18.31
C GLN A 88 2.64 -11.23 -16.97
N LEU A 89 2.91 -10.04 -16.44
CA LEU A 89 2.58 -9.65 -15.06
C LEU A 89 1.27 -8.88 -14.94
N SER A 90 0.94 -8.06 -15.92
CA SER A 90 -0.28 -7.24 -15.90
C SER A 90 -0.97 -7.21 -17.25
N PHE A 91 -2.28 -6.91 -17.26
CA PHE A 91 -3.02 -6.68 -18.50
C PHE A 91 -2.66 -5.35 -19.18
N MET A 92 -2.06 -4.40 -18.45
CA MET A 92 -1.50 -3.18 -19.05
C MET A 92 -0.19 -3.44 -19.81
N GLY A 93 0.39 -4.65 -19.72
CA GLY A 93 1.58 -5.05 -20.48
C GLY A 93 2.85 -4.29 -20.08
N ARG A 94 2.92 -3.75 -18.86
CA ARG A 94 4.10 -3.04 -18.34
C ARG A 94 4.17 -3.08 -16.82
N THR A 95 5.32 -2.78 -16.26
CA THR A 95 5.48 -2.49 -14.84
C THR A 95 4.95 -1.08 -14.51
N GLY A 96 4.64 -0.84 -13.25
CA GLY A 96 4.38 0.50 -12.74
C GLY A 96 5.68 1.30 -12.56
N THR A 97 5.55 2.60 -12.39
CA THR A 97 6.65 3.49 -12.04
C THR A 97 6.58 3.89 -10.56
N ALA A 98 7.70 4.35 -10.02
CA ALA A 98 7.74 4.90 -8.66
C ALA A 98 6.79 6.10 -8.51
N ASN A 99 6.73 6.97 -9.52
CA ASN A 99 5.85 8.15 -9.53
C ASN A 99 4.36 7.77 -9.53
N GLU A 100 3.94 6.74 -10.27
CA GLU A 100 2.55 6.27 -10.24
C GLU A 100 2.15 5.79 -8.84
N ASN A 101 3.05 5.14 -8.13
CA ASN A 101 2.82 4.73 -6.74
C ASN A 101 2.81 5.93 -5.78
N ALA A 102 3.76 6.86 -5.93
CA ALA A 102 3.84 8.07 -5.12
C ALA A 102 2.59 8.95 -5.27
N ASN A 103 2.05 9.10 -6.47
CA ASN A 103 0.84 9.88 -6.73
C ASN A 103 -0.36 9.38 -5.93
N LEU A 104 -0.58 8.07 -5.84
CA LEU A 104 -1.65 7.53 -5.00
C LEU A 104 -1.37 7.77 -3.52
N ILE A 105 -0.14 7.59 -3.06
CA ILE A 105 0.23 7.84 -1.66
C ILE A 105 -0.03 9.32 -1.31
N CYS A 106 0.38 10.26 -2.16
CA CYS A 106 0.13 11.68 -1.99
C CYS A 106 -1.37 12.01 -1.95
N PHE A 107 -2.16 11.41 -2.85
CA PHE A 107 -3.61 11.57 -2.84
C PHE A 107 -4.22 11.08 -1.51
N LEU A 108 -3.85 9.89 -1.05
CA LEU A 108 -4.37 9.34 0.21
C LEU A 108 -3.92 10.14 1.44
N ALA A 109 -2.81 10.86 1.35
CA ALA A 109 -2.31 11.75 2.39
C ALA A 109 -2.97 13.13 2.37
N SER A 110 -3.69 13.48 1.32
CA SER A 110 -4.31 14.79 1.14
C SER A 110 -5.72 14.90 1.75
N GLU A 111 -6.24 16.12 1.78
CA GLU A 111 -7.60 16.43 2.25
C GLU A 111 -8.68 15.81 1.35
N GLU A 112 -8.40 15.63 0.04
CA GLU A 112 -9.36 15.03 -0.89
C GLU A 112 -9.70 13.59 -0.52
N ALA A 113 -8.85 12.91 0.26
CA ALA A 113 -9.06 11.54 0.73
C ALA A 113 -9.64 11.45 2.16
N ASN A 114 -10.29 12.50 2.68
CA ASN A 114 -10.76 12.54 4.07
C ASN A 114 -11.87 11.51 4.40
N TYR A 115 -12.55 10.96 3.41
CA TYR A 115 -13.57 9.91 3.63
C TYR A 115 -13.11 8.52 3.20
N ILE A 116 -11.79 8.35 2.95
CA ILE A 116 -11.17 7.07 2.59
C ILE A 116 -10.38 6.55 3.80
N SER A 117 -10.87 5.51 4.44
CA SER A 117 -10.19 4.85 5.58
C SER A 117 -10.45 3.34 5.56
N GLY A 118 -9.48 2.55 6.01
CA GLY A 118 -9.57 1.09 6.06
C GLY A 118 -9.42 0.39 4.70
N GLN A 119 -9.00 1.10 3.67
CA GLN A 119 -8.88 0.55 2.32
C GLN A 119 -7.47 0.03 2.04
N ASN A 120 -7.41 -1.01 1.19
CA ASN A 120 -6.17 -1.45 0.57
C ASN A 120 -6.31 -1.28 -0.95
N ILE A 121 -5.56 -0.33 -1.52
CA ILE A 121 -5.65 -0.01 -2.94
C ILE A 121 -4.47 -0.64 -3.68
N GLN A 122 -4.79 -1.46 -4.68
CA GLN A 122 -3.79 -2.11 -5.51
C GLN A 122 -3.38 -1.18 -6.66
N ILE A 123 -2.06 -1.10 -6.91
CA ILE A 123 -1.47 -0.37 -8.03
C ILE A 123 -0.66 -1.38 -8.83
N ASP A 124 -1.31 -2.14 -9.69
CA ASP A 124 -0.73 -3.35 -10.27
C ASP A 124 -0.99 -3.52 -11.77
N GLY A 125 -1.55 -2.50 -12.41
CA GLY A 125 -1.83 -2.51 -13.84
C GLY A 125 -2.82 -3.61 -14.25
N CYS A 126 -3.79 -3.95 -13.39
CA CYS A 126 -4.66 -5.10 -13.55
C CYS A 126 -3.84 -6.40 -13.64
N ARG A 127 -3.28 -6.80 -12.49
CA ARG A 127 -2.41 -7.97 -12.38
C ARG A 127 -3.08 -9.24 -12.91
N LYS A 128 -2.35 -9.97 -13.73
CA LYS A 128 -2.70 -11.34 -14.08
C LYS A 128 -2.54 -12.21 -12.83
N LYS A 129 -3.57 -12.95 -12.49
CA LYS A 129 -3.48 -13.93 -11.40
C LYS A 129 -2.51 -15.04 -11.84
N GLN A 130 -1.55 -15.35 -11.01
CA GLN A 130 -0.72 -16.54 -11.13
C GLN A 130 -1.25 -17.60 -10.20
#